data_14ad614a782c8138fa9ae472f25d4dce
#
_entry.id   14ad614a782c8138fa9ae472f25d4dce
#
_cell.length_a   1.000
_cell.length_b   1.000
_cell.length_c   1.000
_cell.angle_alpha   90.00
_cell.angle_beta   90.00
_cell.angle_gamma   90.00
#
_symmetry.space_group_name_H-M   'P 1'
#
loop_
_entity.id
_entity.type
_entity.pdbx_description
1 polymer ?
#
loop_
_entity_poly.entity_id
_entity_poly.type
_entity_poly.pdbx_seq_one_letter_code
_entity_poly.pdbx_strand_id
1 'polypeptide(L)'
;TWPLMTAVNKKADTEVKGGYHFYDMNAKVDYSFTDRSRAYLSFYMGSDSYRNGEDSKDIHGEDRDFRWRWGNLIGSAGWNYLINRKLFATFTGGYTRYRSHIIQKQNAFVSSPDKNGQVYFQEGHYRSAMEDVNLRASFDYRPNVDHRIRMGSDYLFHLFRPEQSNMSSWYKDSVVSQMNNTVFSHSLIHGHEVSLYAEDEMLLTDRLRVNAGLRFTLFHVQGETYQSFQPRFSTRYLLGRNLSAKVSYTKMNQYIHLLSNSYISQPTDIWVPVTGNIRPMHAHQVTSGLFWHYKELDFSVEGYYKRMNNLVEYKDNGPVLPSFTGWEDRVGVGKGRSYGLELMVQKKTGRFNGWIGYTLSWSDRWFPDGTVNKGRRFPSKYDNRHKVDIVASYKLSKKVELTAAWMYKSGNHLTIQDVQYRPLPELTERDYREELWWGYGQNASSRNNYQLPAYHRLDLGVNFYRYKKNGRMGIWNLSLCNAYFKANPFSVRPVYYQTEKGR
;
A
#
# COMPACT_ATOMS: atom_id res chain seq x y z
N THR A 1 18.78 5.76 -13.09
CA THR A 1 17.58 6.50 -13.55
C THR A 1 17.90 7.97 -13.88
N TRP A 2 18.80 8.62 -13.15
CA TRP A 2 19.17 10.02 -13.40
C TRP A 2 19.74 10.31 -14.80
N PRO A 3 20.69 9.53 -15.35
CA PRO A 3 21.24 9.83 -16.68
C PRO A 3 20.23 9.70 -17.83
N LEU A 4 19.24 8.81 -17.70
CA LEU A 4 18.18 8.63 -18.69
C LEU A 4 17.14 9.77 -18.67
N MET A 5 16.79 10.28 -17.48
CA MET A 5 15.86 11.40 -17.35
C MET A 5 16.48 12.71 -17.87
N THR A 6 17.78 12.92 -17.64
CA THR A 6 18.51 14.10 -18.16
C THR A 6 18.59 14.11 -19.69
N ALA A 7 18.65 12.93 -20.32
CA ALA A 7 18.68 12.81 -21.78
C ALA A 7 17.33 13.11 -22.47
N VAL A 8 16.22 12.85 -21.79
CA VAL A 8 14.86 13.09 -22.30
C VAL A 8 14.47 14.58 -22.19
N ASN A 9 14.99 15.28 -21.19
CA ASN A 9 14.62 16.67 -20.88
C ASN A 9 15.23 17.75 -21.77
N LYS A 10 16.16 17.41 -22.67
CA LYS A 10 16.82 18.42 -23.54
C LYS A 10 15.94 18.99 -24.66
N LYS A 11 14.71 18.53 -24.83
CA LYS A 11 13.81 18.93 -25.96
C LYS A 11 12.60 19.77 -25.57
N ALA A 12 12.41 20.11 -24.28
CA ALA A 12 11.24 20.88 -23.83
C ALA A 12 11.62 22.32 -23.47
N ASP A 13 10.71 23.27 -23.65
CA ASP A 13 10.86 24.68 -23.25
C ASP A 13 10.89 24.88 -21.73
N THR A 14 10.60 23.85 -20.97
CA THR A 14 10.71 23.80 -19.50
C THR A 14 11.83 22.87 -19.10
N GLU A 15 12.68 23.31 -18.17
CA GLU A 15 13.71 22.44 -17.57
C GLU A 15 13.06 21.58 -16.46
N VAL A 16 12.79 20.31 -16.78
CA VAL A 16 12.27 19.36 -15.79
C VAL A 16 13.40 18.76 -14.98
N LYS A 17 13.42 19.04 -13.67
CA LYS A 17 14.37 18.46 -12.71
C LYS A 17 13.71 17.28 -12.02
N GLY A 18 14.00 16.05 -12.47
CA GLY A 18 13.44 14.84 -11.87
C GLY A 18 14.51 13.89 -11.37
N GLY A 19 14.27 13.23 -10.26
CA GLY A 19 15.18 12.21 -9.76
C GLY A 19 14.53 11.29 -8.72
N TYR A 20 14.97 10.03 -8.73
CA TYR A 20 14.63 9.06 -7.71
C TYR A 20 15.88 8.32 -7.29
N HIS A 21 16.12 8.25 -5.99
CA HIS A 21 17.15 7.43 -5.40
C HIS A 21 16.67 6.76 -4.14
N PHE A 22 17.20 5.60 -3.86
CA PHE A 22 16.91 4.86 -2.65
C PHE A 22 18.17 4.16 -2.15
N TYR A 23 18.14 3.82 -0.88
CA TYR A 23 19.09 2.89 -0.28
C TYR A 23 18.36 2.04 0.76
N ASP A 24 18.82 0.81 0.92
CA ASP A 24 18.40 -0.06 2.01
C ASP A 24 19.60 -0.84 2.55
N MET A 25 19.49 -1.17 3.85
CA MET A 25 20.48 -1.94 4.58
C MET A 25 19.78 -2.99 5.40
N ASN A 26 20.21 -4.24 5.28
CA ASN A 26 19.75 -5.36 6.06
C ASN A 26 20.93 -5.98 6.82
N ALA A 27 20.71 -6.26 8.09
CA ALA A 27 21.68 -7.00 8.90
C ALA A 27 20.92 -8.01 9.79
N LYS A 28 21.45 -9.21 9.91
CA LYS A 28 20.93 -10.23 10.80
C LYS A 28 22.05 -11.04 11.40
N VAL A 29 21.98 -11.23 12.70
CA VAL A 29 22.88 -12.09 13.46
C VAL A 29 22.04 -13.14 14.16
N ASP A 30 22.37 -14.41 13.97
CA ASP A 30 21.77 -15.56 14.62
C ASP A 30 22.81 -16.24 15.49
N TYR A 31 22.44 -16.62 16.71
CA TYR A 31 23.31 -17.36 17.64
C TYR A 31 22.57 -18.51 18.30
N SER A 32 23.13 -19.69 18.22
CA SER A 32 22.64 -20.90 18.91
C SER A 32 23.41 -21.11 20.19
N PHE A 33 22.78 -20.88 21.33
CA PHE A 33 23.37 -21.10 22.64
C PHE A 33 23.50 -22.60 22.92
N THR A 34 22.48 -23.37 22.53
CA THR A 34 22.40 -24.81 22.62
C THR A 34 21.56 -25.35 21.47
N ASP A 35 21.45 -26.65 21.29
CA ASP A 35 20.53 -27.28 20.33
C ASP A 35 19.06 -26.96 20.58
N ARG A 36 18.73 -26.45 21.77
CA ARG A 36 17.36 -26.06 22.17
C ARG A 36 17.12 -24.56 22.24
N SER A 37 18.16 -23.75 22.18
CA SER A 37 18.09 -22.31 22.44
C SER A 37 18.83 -21.54 21.36
N ARG A 38 18.08 -20.72 20.60
CA ARG A 38 18.59 -19.86 19.53
C ARG A 38 18.00 -18.47 19.64
N ALA A 39 18.85 -17.46 19.58
CA ALA A 39 18.42 -16.07 19.49
C ALA A 39 18.88 -15.43 18.19
N TYR A 40 18.19 -14.37 17.80
CA TYR A 40 18.59 -13.54 16.66
C TYR A 40 18.37 -12.06 16.95
N LEU A 41 19.17 -11.24 16.29
CA LEU A 41 18.96 -9.81 16.12
C LEU A 41 18.84 -9.52 14.64
N SER A 42 17.87 -8.74 14.25
CA SER A 42 17.75 -8.27 12.88
C SER A 42 17.50 -6.77 12.83
N PHE A 43 18.05 -6.14 11.80
CA PHE A 43 17.98 -4.72 11.56
C PHE A 43 17.69 -4.49 10.09
N TYR A 44 16.78 -3.56 9.80
CA TYR A 44 16.51 -3.04 8.47
C TYR A 44 16.38 -1.53 8.53
N MET A 45 16.98 -0.85 7.57
CA MET A 45 16.80 0.57 7.34
C MET A 45 16.71 0.81 5.83
N GLY A 46 15.69 1.54 5.40
CA GLY A 46 15.52 1.93 4.01
C GLY A 46 15.01 3.36 3.90
N SER A 47 15.44 4.08 2.88
CA SER A 47 14.97 5.42 2.57
C SER A 47 14.91 5.63 1.08
N ASP A 48 13.80 6.20 0.64
CA ASP A 48 13.52 6.61 -0.72
C ASP A 48 13.42 8.13 -0.79
N SER A 49 13.86 8.70 -1.90
CA SER A 49 13.75 10.12 -2.18
C SER A 49 13.37 10.34 -3.63
N TYR A 50 12.26 11.02 -3.84
CA TYR A 50 11.75 11.44 -5.13
C TYR A 50 11.75 12.96 -5.22
N ARG A 51 12.19 13.50 -6.35
CA ARG A 51 12.12 14.91 -6.67
C ARG A 51 11.54 15.09 -8.06
N ASN A 52 10.64 16.05 -8.20
CA ASN A 52 10.13 16.53 -9.49
C ASN A 52 10.04 18.05 -9.42
N GLY A 53 10.77 18.73 -10.29
CA GLY A 53 10.79 20.19 -10.38
C GLY A 53 10.57 20.62 -11.83
N GLU A 54 9.88 21.71 -12.02
CA GLU A 54 9.70 22.38 -13.30
C GLU A 54 10.13 23.83 -13.11
N ASP A 55 11.17 24.25 -13.82
CA ASP A 55 11.59 25.66 -13.87
C ASP A 55 11.06 26.25 -15.18
N SER A 56 10.27 27.30 -15.11
CA SER A 56 9.86 28.04 -16.28
C SER A 56 11.00 28.87 -16.82
N LYS A 57 11.19 28.88 -18.14
CA LYS A 57 12.13 29.79 -18.81
C LYS A 57 11.53 31.16 -19.07
N ASP A 58 10.22 31.31 -18.84
CA ASP A 58 9.52 32.58 -19.00
C ASP A 58 9.70 33.43 -17.74
N ILE A 59 9.95 34.73 -17.91
CA ILE A 59 10.11 35.72 -16.82
C ILE A 59 8.81 35.79 -15.97
N HIS A 60 7.67 35.44 -16.55
CA HIS A 60 6.36 35.40 -15.89
C HIS A 60 5.91 33.95 -15.56
N GLY A 61 6.82 33.01 -15.68
CA GLY A 61 6.52 31.59 -15.47
C GLY A 61 6.47 31.20 -14.00
N GLU A 62 5.95 30.02 -13.78
CA GLU A 62 5.79 29.41 -12.46
C GLU A 62 6.85 28.30 -12.27
N ASP A 63 7.67 28.40 -11.22
CA ASP A 63 8.58 27.36 -10.82
C ASP A 63 7.93 26.49 -9.75
N ARG A 64 8.04 25.18 -9.90
CA ARG A 64 7.54 24.21 -8.95
C ARG A 64 8.64 23.23 -8.58
N ASP A 65 8.84 22.95 -7.30
CA ASP A 65 9.73 21.90 -6.80
C ASP A 65 8.99 21.04 -5.79
N PHE A 66 8.77 19.78 -6.16
CA PHE A 66 8.16 18.78 -5.30
C PHE A 66 9.23 17.78 -4.88
N ARG A 67 9.40 17.58 -3.56
CA ARG A 67 10.30 16.59 -2.98
C ARG A 67 9.53 15.71 -2.02
N TRP A 68 9.69 14.42 -2.17
CA TRP A 68 9.12 13.46 -1.24
C TRP A 68 10.21 12.49 -0.77
N ARG A 69 10.36 12.41 0.54
CA ARG A 69 11.27 11.45 1.19
C ARG A 69 10.45 10.61 2.16
N TRP A 70 10.61 9.30 2.06
CA TRP A 70 10.01 8.36 3.00
C TRP A 70 10.98 7.26 3.34
N GLY A 71 10.74 6.54 4.46
CA GLY A 71 11.63 5.46 4.86
C GLY A 71 11.16 4.74 6.10
N ASN A 72 11.76 3.60 6.30
CA ASN A 72 11.49 2.68 7.39
C ASN A 72 12.77 2.38 8.17
N LEU A 73 12.59 2.19 9.48
CA LEU A 73 13.58 1.64 10.39
C LEU A 73 12.94 0.49 11.15
N ILE A 74 13.55 -0.69 11.15
CA ILE A 74 13.04 -1.87 11.85
C ILE A 74 14.20 -2.50 12.61
N GLY A 75 14.01 -2.69 13.89
CA GLY A 75 14.89 -3.49 14.75
C GLY A 75 14.09 -4.60 15.40
N SER A 76 14.58 -5.84 15.41
CA SER A 76 13.92 -6.92 16.12
C SER A 76 14.90 -7.88 16.77
N ALA A 77 14.51 -8.38 17.95
CA ALA A 77 15.19 -9.44 18.67
C ALA A 77 14.21 -10.60 18.85
N GLY A 78 14.68 -11.80 18.66
CA GLY A 78 13.87 -12.99 18.88
C GLY A 78 14.65 -14.09 19.60
N TRP A 79 13.94 -14.83 20.42
CA TRP A 79 14.46 -15.99 21.13
C TRP A 79 13.54 -17.18 20.93
N ASN A 80 14.08 -18.25 20.38
CA ASN A 80 13.43 -19.54 20.16
C ASN A 80 13.94 -20.52 21.18
N TYR A 81 13.03 -21.17 21.88
CA TYR A 81 13.40 -22.12 22.94
C TYR A 81 12.55 -23.39 22.88
N LEU A 82 13.22 -24.52 22.70
CA LEU A 82 12.61 -25.86 22.81
C LEU A 82 12.55 -26.27 24.27
N ILE A 83 11.42 -25.99 24.94
CA ILE A 83 11.22 -26.27 26.36
C ILE A 83 11.31 -27.78 26.61
N ASN A 84 10.58 -28.55 25.77
CA ASN A 84 10.67 -30.01 25.76
C ASN A 84 10.27 -30.54 24.38
N ARG A 85 10.25 -31.87 24.17
CA ARG A 85 9.94 -32.50 22.88
C ARG A 85 8.56 -32.12 22.28
N LYS A 86 7.63 -31.62 23.12
CA LYS A 86 6.24 -31.29 22.74
C LYS A 86 5.95 -29.79 22.75
N LEU A 87 6.79 -28.96 23.37
CA LEU A 87 6.54 -27.55 23.59
C LEU A 87 7.71 -26.70 23.12
N PHE A 88 7.42 -25.85 22.15
CA PHE A 88 8.33 -24.87 21.59
C PHE A 88 7.82 -23.46 21.90
N ALA A 89 8.69 -22.56 22.33
CA ALA A 89 8.38 -21.18 22.64
C ALA A 89 9.17 -20.23 21.74
N THR A 90 8.52 -19.14 21.30
CA THR A 90 9.14 -18.03 20.58
C THR A 90 8.79 -16.74 21.28
N PHE A 91 9.79 -15.96 21.64
CA PHE A 91 9.65 -14.60 22.15
C PHE A 91 10.24 -13.63 21.14
N THR A 92 9.50 -12.56 20.81
CA THR A 92 9.96 -11.55 19.87
C THR A 92 9.67 -10.17 20.43
N GLY A 93 10.67 -9.30 20.38
CA GLY A 93 10.53 -7.87 20.62
C GLY A 93 10.99 -7.09 19.41
N GLY A 94 10.32 -6.00 19.09
CA GLY A 94 10.68 -5.20 17.94
C GLY A 94 10.28 -3.74 18.07
N TYR A 95 10.98 -2.91 17.30
CA TYR A 95 10.69 -1.51 17.08
C TYR A 95 10.60 -1.26 15.59
N THR A 96 9.54 -0.59 15.14
CA THR A 96 9.38 -0.14 13.76
C THR A 96 9.07 1.35 13.72
N ARG A 97 9.58 2.02 12.69
CA ARG A 97 9.31 3.43 12.45
C ARG A 97 9.16 3.68 10.95
N TYR A 98 8.04 4.28 10.57
CA TYR A 98 7.80 4.85 9.25
C TYR A 98 7.79 6.38 9.35
N ARG A 99 8.41 7.06 8.39
CA ARG A 99 8.35 8.51 8.23
C ARG A 99 8.16 8.88 6.78
N SER A 100 7.33 9.89 6.55
CA SER A 100 7.11 10.53 5.24
C SER A 100 7.25 12.04 5.39
N HIS A 101 7.97 12.67 4.48
CA HIS A 101 8.15 14.11 4.44
C HIS A 101 8.04 14.61 3.00
N ILE A 102 7.03 15.42 2.75
CA ILE A 102 6.79 16.08 1.47
C ILE A 102 7.14 17.56 1.64
N ILE A 103 7.88 18.09 0.69
CA ILE A 103 8.19 19.51 0.55
C ILE A 103 7.66 19.93 -0.82
N GLN A 104 6.82 20.93 -0.83
CA GLN A 104 6.28 21.54 -2.04
C GLN A 104 6.65 23.02 -2.05
N LYS A 105 7.35 23.45 -3.10
CA LYS A 105 7.70 24.86 -3.31
C LYS A 105 7.08 25.33 -4.62
N GLN A 106 6.58 26.54 -4.60
CA GLN A 106 5.99 27.19 -5.75
C GLN A 106 6.40 28.67 -5.76
N ASN A 107 6.97 29.10 -6.87
CA ASN A 107 7.25 30.50 -7.14
C ASN A 107 6.38 30.92 -8.32
N ALA A 108 5.64 31.98 -8.18
CA ALA A 108 4.85 32.53 -9.29
C ALA A 108 5.09 34.03 -9.37
N PHE A 109 5.22 34.52 -10.58
CA PHE A 109 5.28 35.94 -10.85
C PHE A 109 3.86 36.46 -11.06
N VAL A 110 3.40 37.35 -10.18
CA VAL A 110 2.07 37.96 -10.29
C VAL A 110 2.24 39.36 -10.87
N SER A 111 1.84 39.53 -12.13
CA SER A 111 1.77 40.84 -12.76
C SER A 111 0.44 41.47 -12.39
N SER A 112 0.47 42.60 -11.67
CA SER A 112 -0.71 43.44 -11.42
C SER A 112 -0.57 44.76 -12.19
N PRO A 113 -1.64 45.27 -12.82
CA PRO A 113 -1.59 46.54 -13.56
C PRO A 113 -1.14 47.74 -12.72
N ASP A 114 -1.35 47.68 -11.41
CA ASP A 114 -1.05 48.76 -10.46
C ASP A 114 0.20 48.54 -9.63
N LYS A 115 0.91 47.42 -9.78
CA LYS A 115 2.08 47.07 -8.96
C LYS A 115 3.19 46.47 -9.84
N ASN A 116 4.36 47.06 -9.77
CA ASN A 116 5.60 46.56 -10.38
C ASN A 116 5.86 45.13 -9.90
N GLY A 117 5.52 44.15 -10.72
CA GLY A 117 5.75 42.72 -10.60
C GLY A 117 6.00 42.16 -9.19
N GLN A 118 5.02 41.53 -8.60
CA GLN A 118 5.17 40.85 -7.31
C GLN A 118 5.61 39.40 -7.54
N VAL A 119 6.61 38.93 -6.78
CA VAL A 119 6.94 37.50 -6.72
C VAL A 119 6.23 36.88 -5.53
N TYR A 120 5.33 35.96 -5.82
CA TYR A 120 4.70 35.11 -4.81
C TYR A 120 5.53 33.85 -4.62
N PHE A 121 5.87 33.57 -3.38
CA PHE A 121 6.58 32.36 -2.99
C PHE A 121 5.78 31.59 -1.95
N GLN A 122 5.63 30.29 -2.16
CA GLN A 122 4.96 29.39 -1.22
C GLN A 122 5.83 28.17 -0.97
N GLU A 123 6.01 27.81 0.29
CA GLU A 123 6.67 26.57 0.71
C GLU A 123 5.82 25.83 1.73
N GLY A 124 5.46 24.58 1.38
CA GLY A 124 4.72 23.69 2.25
C GLY A 124 5.54 22.48 2.67
N HIS A 125 5.56 22.18 3.96
CA HIS A 125 6.17 20.97 4.52
C HIS A 125 5.06 20.12 5.12
N TYR A 126 4.95 18.86 4.64
CA TYR A 126 3.97 17.91 5.16
C TYR A 126 4.72 16.69 5.69
N ARG A 127 4.46 16.34 6.95
CA ARG A 127 5.13 15.25 7.64
C ARG A 127 4.10 14.30 8.21
N SER A 128 4.36 12.99 8.06
CA SER A 128 3.61 11.92 8.71
C SER A 128 4.58 10.89 9.27
N ALA A 129 4.27 10.34 10.43
CA ALA A 129 5.09 9.30 11.04
C ALA A 129 4.24 8.33 11.85
N MET A 130 4.72 7.08 11.92
CA MET A 130 4.18 6.06 12.79
C MET A 130 5.36 5.28 13.39
N GLU A 131 5.30 5.04 14.69
CA GLU A 131 6.31 4.26 15.41
C GLU A 131 5.61 3.19 16.25
N ASP A 132 6.12 1.95 16.22
CA ASP A 132 5.55 0.84 16.96
C ASP A 132 6.62 0.15 17.79
N VAL A 133 6.24 -0.26 18.99
CA VAL A 133 6.97 -1.23 19.81
C VAL A 133 6.11 -2.45 19.95
N ASN A 134 6.64 -3.62 19.61
CA ASN A 134 5.92 -4.88 19.73
C ASN A 134 6.64 -5.86 20.65
N LEU A 135 5.84 -6.61 21.43
CA LEU A 135 6.29 -7.73 22.24
C LEU A 135 5.34 -8.90 21.96
N ARG A 136 5.89 -10.05 21.67
CA ARG A 136 5.13 -11.27 21.38
C ARG A 136 5.70 -12.46 22.12
N ALA A 137 4.81 -13.26 22.70
CA ALA A 137 5.10 -14.59 23.21
C ALA A 137 4.20 -15.60 22.48
N SER A 138 4.79 -16.63 21.89
CA SER A 138 4.09 -17.65 21.11
C SER A 138 4.56 -19.04 21.51
N PHE A 139 3.63 -19.96 21.65
CA PHE A 139 3.86 -21.34 22.05
C PHE A 139 3.24 -22.29 21.02
N ASP A 140 4.01 -23.29 20.57
CA ASP A 140 3.58 -24.41 19.73
C ASP A 140 3.65 -25.67 20.58
N TYR A 141 2.47 -26.22 20.93
CA TYR A 141 2.36 -27.38 21.78
C TYR A 141 1.76 -28.55 20.99
N ARG A 142 2.47 -29.67 20.97
CA ARG A 142 2.07 -30.92 20.32
C ARG A 142 1.93 -32.03 21.35
N PRO A 143 0.76 -32.14 21.98
CA PRO A 143 0.54 -33.20 23.01
C PRO A 143 0.66 -34.60 22.42
N ASN A 144 0.17 -34.80 21.18
CA ASN A 144 0.21 -36.04 20.43
C ASN A 144 0.31 -35.76 18.92
N VAL A 145 0.10 -36.75 18.06
CA VAL A 145 0.19 -36.64 16.59
C VAL A 145 -1.04 -35.99 15.98
N ASP A 146 -2.18 -36.00 16.67
CA ASP A 146 -3.47 -35.55 16.18
C ASP A 146 -3.74 -34.07 16.51
N HIS A 147 -3.06 -33.48 17.46
CA HIS A 147 -3.24 -32.13 17.95
C HIS A 147 -1.98 -31.29 17.85
N ARG A 148 -2.14 -30.10 17.27
CA ARG A 148 -1.12 -29.06 17.31
C ARG A 148 -1.74 -27.74 17.78
N ILE A 149 -1.52 -27.41 19.04
CA ILE A 149 -2.07 -26.24 19.70
C ILE A 149 -1.06 -25.09 19.59
N ARG A 150 -1.49 -23.97 19.00
CA ARG A 150 -0.72 -22.72 18.98
C ARG A 150 -1.45 -21.69 19.82
N MET A 151 -0.74 -21.06 20.75
CA MET A 151 -1.28 -20.02 21.62
C MET A 151 -0.25 -18.95 21.87
N GLY A 152 -0.70 -17.77 22.23
CA GLY A 152 0.22 -16.68 22.50
C GLY A 152 -0.46 -15.38 22.85
N SER A 153 0.38 -14.39 23.11
CA SER A 153 -0.01 -13.03 23.39
C SER A 153 0.84 -12.06 22.57
N ASP A 154 0.21 -10.96 22.14
CA ASP A 154 0.86 -9.84 21.48
C ASP A 154 0.53 -8.56 22.25
N TYR A 155 1.53 -7.72 22.45
CA TYR A 155 1.38 -6.34 22.88
C TYR A 155 2.02 -5.43 21.84
N LEU A 156 1.27 -4.42 21.37
CA LEU A 156 1.77 -3.38 20.49
C LEU A 156 1.46 -2.01 21.09
N PHE A 157 2.49 -1.19 21.19
CA PHE A 157 2.39 0.22 21.48
C PHE A 157 2.59 1.00 20.19
N HIS A 158 1.63 1.84 19.85
CA HIS A 158 1.61 2.66 18.64
C HIS A 158 1.75 4.12 18.97
N LEU A 159 2.59 4.83 18.24
CA LEU A 159 2.76 6.25 18.30
C LEU A 159 2.50 6.84 16.91
N PHE A 160 1.37 7.56 16.78
CA PHE A 160 0.99 8.17 15.51
C PHE A 160 1.23 9.67 15.52
N ARG A 161 1.80 10.15 14.43
CA ARG A 161 1.85 11.56 14.03
C ARG A 161 1.24 11.66 12.63
N PRO A 162 -0.10 11.61 12.50
CA PRO A 162 -0.75 11.47 11.19
C PRO A 162 -0.42 12.65 10.28
N GLU A 163 -0.46 13.85 10.81
CA GLU A 163 -0.33 15.08 10.04
C GLU A 163 0.39 16.17 10.83
N GLN A 164 1.45 16.66 10.24
CA GLN A 164 2.11 17.90 10.63
C GLN A 164 2.37 18.69 9.37
N SER A 165 1.85 19.89 9.25
CA SER A 165 2.17 20.77 8.13
C SER A 165 2.61 22.13 8.60
N ASN A 166 3.53 22.69 7.87
CA ASN A 166 3.96 24.06 7.98
C ASN A 166 3.93 24.69 6.60
N MET A 167 3.15 25.73 6.43
CA MET A 167 3.03 26.46 5.17
C MET A 167 3.50 27.88 5.38
N SER A 168 4.49 28.29 4.61
CA SER A 168 5.03 29.64 4.58
C SER A 168 4.72 30.27 3.24
N SER A 169 4.17 31.46 3.22
CA SER A 169 3.98 32.23 2.00
C SER A 169 4.51 33.66 2.20
N TRP A 170 5.16 34.19 1.19
CA TRP A 170 5.59 35.57 1.21
C TRP A 170 5.47 36.20 -0.17
N TYR A 171 5.19 37.49 -0.15
CA TYR A 171 5.20 38.34 -1.32
C TYR A 171 6.42 39.23 -1.26
N LYS A 172 7.15 39.32 -2.36
CA LYS A 172 8.24 40.28 -2.51
C LYS A 172 7.80 41.33 -3.53
N ASP A 173 7.51 42.51 -3.05
CA ASP A 173 7.40 43.71 -3.86
C ASP A 173 8.69 44.55 -3.68
N SER A 174 8.94 45.48 -4.58
CA SER A 174 10.07 46.42 -4.48
C SER A 174 10.13 47.20 -3.16
N VAL A 175 9.05 47.26 -2.37
CA VAL A 175 8.93 48.06 -1.17
C VAL A 175 8.53 47.27 0.10
N VAL A 176 7.79 46.16 -0.01
CA VAL A 176 7.22 45.43 1.17
C VAL A 176 7.41 43.90 1.00
N SER A 177 7.96 43.28 2.03
CA SER A 177 7.99 41.80 2.15
C SER A 177 7.03 41.39 3.26
N GLN A 178 5.95 40.71 2.94
CA GLN A 178 5.03 40.13 3.92
C GLN A 178 5.23 38.63 4.01
N MET A 179 5.42 38.09 5.20
CA MET A 179 5.60 36.68 5.47
C MET A 179 4.44 36.17 6.32
N ASN A 180 3.71 35.18 5.82
CA ASN A 180 2.67 34.47 6.56
C ASN A 180 3.14 33.04 6.85
N ASN A 181 3.18 32.65 8.10
CA ASN A 181 3.47 31.30 8.53
C ASN A 181 2.22 30.69 9.17
N THR A 182 1.80 29.54 8.63
CA THR A 182 0.69 28.77 9.18
C THR A 182 1.18 27.38 9.54
N VAL A 183 1.04 27.02 10.81
CA VAL A 183 1.42 25.71 11.33
C VAL A 183 0.16 24.94 11.69
N PHE A 184 -0.03 23.79 11.05
CA PHE A 184 -1.04 22.81 11.43
C PHE A 184 -0.34 21.63 12.06
N SER A 185 -0.56 21.36 13.31
CA SER A 185 -0.05 20.19 14.00
C SER A 185 -1.18 19.56 14.77
N HIS A 186 -1.51 18.33 14.42
CA HIS A 186 -2.44 17.54 15.20
C HIS A 186 -1.68 16.79 16.29
N SER A 187 -2.38 16.57 17.41
CA SER A 187 -1.81 15.94 18.59
C SER A 187 -1.26 14.56 18.31
N LEU A 188 -0.19 14.23 19.01
CA LEU A 188 0.36 12.90 19.08
C LEU A 188 -0.70 11.92 19.61
N ILE A 189 -0.92 10.82 18.91
CA ILE A 189 -1.90 9.80 19.29
C ILE A 189 -1.17 8.54 19.74
N HIS A 190 -1.49 8.08 20.94
CA HIS A 190 -0.97 6.85 21.51
C HIS A 190 -2.03 5.76 21.42
N GLY A 191 -1.64 4.56 20.95
CA GLY A 191 -2.49 3.40 20.89
C GLY A 191 -1.85 2.19 21.59
N HIS A 192 -2.65 1.43 22.32
CA HIS A 192 -2.21 0.20 22.96
C HIS A 192 -3.07 -0.96 22.46
N GLU A 193 -2.44 -1.95 21.83
CA GLU A 193 -3.11 -3.17 21.39
C GLU A 193 -2.59 -4.37 22.18
N VAL A 194 -3.50 -5.07 22.86
CA VAL A 194 -3.22 -6.32 23.56
C VAL A 194 -4.04 -7.43 22.93
N SER A 195 -3.42 -8.53 22.56
CA SER A 195 -4.12 -9.66 21.97
C SER A 195 -3.73 -10.96 22.62
N LEU A 196 -4.71 -11.84 22.80
CA LEU A 196 -4.54 -13.23 23.21
C LEU A 196 -5.13 -14.12 22.12
N TYR A 197 -4.47 -15.21 21.79
CA TYR A 197 -4.99 -16.17 20.82
C TYR A 197 -4.66 -17.60 21.20
N ALA A 198 -5.56 -18.50 20.79
CA ALA A 198 -5.34 -19.93 20.80
C ALA A 198 -6.00 -20.56 19.58
N GLU A 199 -5.35 -21.55 18.99
CA GLU A 199 -5.88 -22.34 17.90
C GLU A 199 -5.38 -23.79 18.01
N ASP A 200 -6.20 -24.74 17.61
CA ASP A 200 -5.86 -26.16 17.53
C ASP A 200 -6.06 -26.70 16.12
N GLU A 201 -5.01 -27.24 15.56
CA GLU A 201 -5.04 -28.00 14.32
C GLU A 201 -5.18 -29.49 14.68
N MET A 202 -6.37 -30.04 14.38
CA MET A 202 -6.80 -31.38 14.77
C MET A 202 -6.86 -32.31 13.56
N LEU A 203 -6.29 -33.49 13.67
CA LEU A 203 -6.50 -34.61 12.74
C LEU A 203 -7.64 -35.47 13.28
N LEU A 204 -8.88 -35.15 12.89
CA LEU A 204 -10.07 -35.86 13.39
C LEU A 204 -10.23 -37.25 12.80
N THR A 205 -9.79 -37.44 11.54
CA THR A 205 -9.69 -38.73 10.87
C THR A 205 -8.53 -38.68 9.87
N ASP A 206 -8.11 -39.80 9.32
CA ASP A 206 -7.07 -39.86 8.24
C ASP A 206 -7.40 -38.95 7.03
N ARG A 207 -8.68 -38.58 6.88
CA ARG A 207 -9.16 -37.75 5.76
C ARG A 207 -9.57 -36.36 6.15
N LEU A 208 -9.86 -36.09 7.44
CA LEU A 208 -10.41 -34.82 7.92
C LEU A 208 -9.46 -34.14 8.87
N ARG A 209 -8.93 -32.98 8.46
CA ARG A 209 -8.18 -32.07 9.28
C ARG A 209 -8.98 -30.78 9.50
N VAL A 210 -9.06 -30.35 10.75
CA VAL A 210 -9.78 -29.13 11.18
C VAL A 210 -8.80 -28.24 11.93
N ASN A 211 -8.84 -26.94 11.67
CA ASN A 211 -8.19 -25.93 12.48
C ASN A 211 -9.25 -24.98 13.00
N ALA A 212 -9.34 -24.84 14.31
CA ALA A 212 -10.26 -23.91 14.99
C ALA A 212 -9.48 -23.03 15.95
N GLY A 213 -9.69 -21.73 15.89
CA GLY A 213 -9.00 -20.78 16.72
C GLY A 213 -9.82 -19.54 17.04
N LEU A 214 -9.42 -18.86 18.09
CA LEU A 214 -9.97 -17.59 18.53
C LEU A 214 -8.84 -16.62 18.89
N ARG A 215 -8.94 -15.39 18.42
CA ARG A 215 -8.14 -14.26 18.86
C ARG A 215 -9.06 -13.24 19.53
N PHE A 216 -8.70 -12.83 20.73
CA PHE A 216 -9.28 -11.71 21.44
C PHE A 216 -8.30 -10.54 21.41
N THR A 217 -8.78 -9.34 21.09
CA THR A 217 -7.96 -8.13 21.05
C THR A 217 -8.66 -7.00 21.78
N LEU A 218 -7.90 -6.29 22.61
CA LEU A 218 -8.22 -5.00 23.22
C LEU A 218 -7.36 -3.94 22.55
N PHE A 219 -7.98 -2.84 22.09
CA PHE A 219 -7.30 -1.68 21.56
C PHE A 219 -7.75 -0.43 22.29
N HIS A 220 -6.82 0.27 22.93
CA HIS A 220 -7.07 1.51 23.67
C HIS A 220 -6.42 2.69 22.98
N VAL A 221 -7.19 3.77 22.74
CA VAL A 221 -6.73 4.99 22.06
C VAL A 221 -7.56 6.18 22.51
N GLN A 222 -6.94 7.29 22.86
CA GLN A 222 -7.63 8.56 23.21
C GLN A 222 -8.79 8.41 24.21
N GLY A 223 -8.65 7.52 25.19
CA GLY A 223 -9.71 7.25 26.19
C GLY A 223 -10.75 6.20 25.77
N GLU A 224 -10.81 5.83 24.51
CA GLU A 224 -11.72 4.80 24.00
C GLU A 224 -11.08 3.42 24.03
N THR A 225 -11.89 2.39 24.32
CA THR A 225 -11.43 1.00 24.34
C THR A 225 -12.31 0.13 23.43
N TYR A 226 -11.70 -0.45 22.41
CA TYR A 226 -12.35 -1.37 21.49
C TYR A 226 -11.93 -2.80 21.83
N GLN A 227 -12.91 -3.70 21.85
CA GLN A 227 -12.70 -5.14 22.02
C GLN A 227 -13.21 -5.93 20.83
N SER A 228 -12.52 -7.00 20.48
CA SER A 228 -12.93 -7.84 19.37
C SER A 228 -12.65 -9.31 19.61
N PHE A 229 -13.62 -10.13 19.21
CA PHE A 229 -13.48 -11.59 19.10
C PHE A 229 -13.35 -11.93 17.61
N GLN A 230 -12.29 -12.65 17.27
CA GLN A 230 -11.91 -12.95 15.89
C GLN A 230 -11.78 -14.48 15.73
N PRO A 231 -12.91 -15.18 15.55
CA PRO A 231 -12.92 -16.61 15.28
C PRO A 231 -12.30 -16.93 13.92
N ARG A 232 -11.58 -18.06 13.86
CA ARG A 232 -10.99 -18.64 12.66
C ARG A 232 -11.34 -20.11 12.63
N PHE A 233 -11.77 -20.55 11.47
CA PHE A 233 -12.08 -21.95 11.24
C PHE A 233 -11.60 -22.36 9.86
N SER A 234 -10.94 -23.48 9.74
CA SER A 234 -10.65 -24.07 8.44
C SER A 234 -10.70 -25.58 8.50
N THR A 235 -11.15 -26.18 7.43
CA THR A 235 -11.19 -27.63 7.29
C THR A 235 -10.61 -28.06 5.96
N ARG A 236 -9.92 -29.20 5.96
CA ARG A 236 -9.46 -29.89 4.77
C ARG A 236 -10.00 -31.32 4.82
N TYR A 237 -10.71 -31.71 3.78
CA TYR A 237 -11.21 -33.08 3.60
C TYR A 237 -10.58 -33.73 2.36
N LEU A 238 -10.04 -34.93 2.52
CA LEU A 238 -9.51 -35.73 1.42
C LEU A 238 -10.66 -36.47 0.72
N LEU A 239 -11.07 -35.98 -0.46
CA LEU A 239 -12.09 -36.61 -1.30
C LEU A 239 -11.57 -37.90 -1.96
N GLY A 240 -10.27 -38.00 -2.14
CA GLY A 240 -9.58 -39.14 -2.73
C GLY A 240 -8.08 -39.08 -2.43
N ARG A 241 -7.30 -40.00 -3.01
CA ARG A 241 -5.85 -40.06 -2.77
C ARG A 241 -5.15 -38.77 -3.20
N ASN A 242 -5.63 -38.11 -4.24
CA ASN A 242 -4.98 -36.97 -4.86
C ASN A 242 -5.87 -35.73 -4.92
N LEU A 243 -7.09 -35.76 -4.36
CA LEU A 243 -8.04 -34.68 -4.39
C LEU A 243 -8.45 -34.29 -2.98
N SER A 244 -8.39 -33.00 -2.66
CA SER A 244 -8.88 -32.46 -1.38
C SER A 244 -9.71 -31.22 -1.58
N ALA A 245 -10.72 -31.05 -0.71
CA ALA A 245 -11.50 -29.84 -0.56
C ALA A 245 -11.06 -29.10 0.69
N LYS A 246 -11.08 -27.77 0.65
CA LYS A 246 -10.85 -26.90 1.79
C LYS A 246 -11.98 -25.89 1.90
N VAL A 247 -12.37 -25.56 3.13
CA VAL A 247 -13.28 -24.45 3.44
C VAL A 247 -12.69 -23.70 4.61
N SER A 248 -12.77 -22.37 4.58
CA SER A 248 -12.35 -21.56 5.71
C SER A 248 -13.27 -20.37 5.94
N TYR A 249 -13.35 -19.96 7.19
CA TYR A 249 -14.00 -18.75 7.65
C TYR A 249 -13.06 -18.00 8.59
N THR A 250 -12.98 -16.67 8.41
CA THR A 250 -12.18 -15.82 9.28
C THR A 250 -12.87 -14.49 9.50
N LYS A 251 -12.96 -14.07 10.77
CA LYS A 251 -13.26 -12.70 11.15
C LYS A 251 -11.94 -11.98 11.49
N MET A 252 -11.77 -10.78 10.98
CA MET A 252 -10.56 -9.95 11.18
C MET A 252 -10.96 -8.54 11.59
N ASN A 253 -10.19 -7.94 12.50
CA ASN A 253 -10.31 -6.54 12.88
C ASN A 253 -9.00 -5.80 12.56
N GLN A 254 -9.11 -4.52 12.22
CA GLN A 254 -7.97 -3.65 11.91
C GLN A 254 -8.16 -2.30 12.62
N TYR A 255 -7.13 -1.86 13.33
CA TYR A 255 -7.14 -0.66 14.16
C TYR A 255 -6.33 0.50 13.58
N ILE A 256 -5.67 0.27 12.45
CA ILE A 256 -4.83 1.24 11.76
C ILE A 256 -5.29 1.28 10.31
N HIS A 257 -5.47 2.49 9.76
CA HIS A 257 -5.90 2.70 8.39
C HIS A 257 -4.82 3.41 7.59
N LEU A 258 -4.61 2.98 6.35
CA LEU A 258 -3.89 3.75 5.34
C LEU A 258 -4.92 4.57 4.56
N LEU A 259 -4.95 5.87 4.78
CA LEU A 259 -5.73 6.79 3.97
C LEU A 259 -4.99 7.04 2.66
N SER A 260 -5.53 6.50 1.57
CA SER A 260 -4.97 6.60 0.24
C SER A 260 -5.81 7.52 -0.62
N ASN A 261 -5.13 8.42 -1.33
CA ASN A 261 -5.80 9.29 -2.30
C ASN A 261 -6.04 8.54 -3.61
N SER A 262 -7.26 8.59 -4.13
CA SER A 262 -7.60 8.07 -5.45
C SER A 262 -7.60 9.13 -6.55
N TYR A 263 -7.47 10.41 -6.21
CA TYR A 263 -7.20 11.49 -7.14
C TYR A 263 -5.75 11.43 -7.58
N ILE A 264 -5.49 11.82 -8.79
CA ILE A 264 -4.20 11.65 -9.44
C ILE A 264 -3.08 12.38 -8.71
N SER A 265 -1.95 11.76 -8.69
CA SER A 265 -0.59 12.30 -8.80
C SER A 265 0.25 12.50 -7.56
N GLN A 266 -0.25 12.57 -6.35
CA GLN A 266 0.65 12.75 -5.20
C GLN A 266 0.47 11.63 -4.18
N PRO A 267 1.56 10.99 -3.74
CA PRO A 267 1.54 9.97 -2.70
C PRO A 267 1.35 10.65 -1.33
N THR A 268 0.12 11.06 -1.06
CA THR A 268 -0.28 11.68 0.21
C THR A 268 -0.85 10.66 1.19
N ASP A 269 -0.52 9.39 1.00
CA ASP A 269 -0.99 8.32 1.87
C ASP A 269 -0.46 8.52 3.29
N ILE A 270 -1.36 8.51 4.26
CA ILE A 270 -1.04 8.67 5.68
C ILE A 270 -1.58 7.51 6.51
N TRP A 271 -0.81 7.12 7.53
CA TRP A 271 -1.23 6.12 8.49
C TRP A 271 -1.97 6.79 9.65
N VAL A 272 -3.21 6.38 9.91
CA VAL A 272 -4.07 6.92 10.96
C VAL A 272 -4.62 5.79 11.83
N PRO A 273 -4.76 6.01 13.14
CA PRO A 273 -5.42 5.04 14.02
C PRO A 273 -6.94 5.12 13.91
N VAL A 274 -7.62 4.16 14.49
CA VAL A 274 -9.01 4.35 14.92
C VAL A 274 -9.06 5.36 16.07
N THR A 275 -10.20 6.04 16.22
CA THR A 275 -10.44 7.06 17.26
C THR A 275 -11.87 6.91 17.76
N GLY A 276 -12.34 7.77 18.65
CA GLY A 276 -13.75 7.77 19.09
C GLY A 276 -14.74 7.95 17.92
N ASN A 277 -14.34 8.70 16.89
CA ASN A 277 -15.15 8.96 15.69
C ASN A 277 -15.00 7.88 14.60
N ILE A 278 -13.83 7.25 14.53
CA ILE A 278 -13.48 6.27 13.49
C ILE A 278 -13.34 4.88 14.14
N ARG A 279 -14.39 4.07 14.04
CA ARG A 279 -14.44 2.73 14.63
C ARG A 279 -13.53 1.75 13.89
N PRO A 280 -13.03 0.68 14.55
CA PRO A 280 -12.23 -0.36 13.91
C PRO A 280 -12.91 -0.96 12.68
N MET A 281 -12.16 -1.11 11.60
CA MET A 281 -12.60 -1.87 10.44
C MET A 281 -12.68 -3.35 10.81
N HIS A 282 -13.74 -4.03 10.38
CA HIS A 282 -13.83 -5.47 10.50
C HIS A 282 -14.26 -6.13 9.20
N ALA A 283 -13.75 -7.32 8.98
CA ALA A 283 -14.02 -8.10 7.79
C ALA A 283 -14.40 -9.55 8.15
N HIS A 284 -15.34 -10.09 7.40
CA HIS A 284 -15.69 -11.50 7.39
C HIS A 284 -15.31 -12.08 6.03
N GLN A 285 -14.58 -13.17 6.03
CA GLN A 285 -14.15 -13.83 4.81
C GLN A 285 -14.48 -15.31 4.85
N VAL A 286 -15.06 -15.83 3.78
CA VAL A 286 -15.24 -17.25 3.51
C VAL A 286 -14.43 -17.59 2.26
N THR A 287 -13.73 -18.73 2.31
CA THR A 287 -12.98 -19.26 1.18
C THR A 287 -13.30 -20.74 1.01
N SER A 288 -13.46 -21.19 -0.23
CA SER A 288 -13.63 -22.61 -0.55
C SER A 288 -12.78 -22.97 -1.76
N GLY A 289 -12.16 -24.14 -1.76
CA GLY A 289 -11.30 -24.56 -2.85
C GLY A 289 -11.15 -26.07 -3.00
N LEU A 290 -10.81 -26.48 -4.22
CA LEU A 290 -10.46 -27.83 -4.61
C LEU A 290 -8.99 -27.88 -5.03
N PHE A 291 -8.28 -28.89 -4.56
CA PHE A 291 -6.85 -29.10 -4.80
C PHE A 291 -6.63 -30.50 -5.33
N TRP A 292 -6.11 -30.59 -6.52
CA TRP A 292 -5.90 -31.86 -7.20
C TRP A 292 -4.43 -32.02 -7.59
N HIS A 293 -3.83 -33.11 -7.16
CA HIS A 293 -2.49 -33.54 -7.55
C HIS A 293 -2.59 -34.61 -8.62
N TYR A 294 -2.08 -34.37 -9.82
CA TYR A 294 -2.06 -35.36 -10.90
C TYR A 294 -0.67 -35.45 -11.49
N LYS A 295 -0.03 -36.62 -11.31
CA LYS A 295 1.37 -36.85 -11.71
C LYS A 295 2.31 -35.81 -11.08
N GLU A 296 2.90 -34.95 -11.91
CA GLU A 296 3.82 -33.89 -11.48
C GLU A 296 3.15 -32.50 -11.40
N LEU A 297 1.84 -32.44 -11.60
CA LEU A 297 1.06 -31.21 -11.65
C LEU A 297 0.18 -31.07 -10.41
N ASP A 298 0.19 -29.89 -9.83
CA ASP A 298 -0.75 -29.46 -8.80
C ASP A 298 -1.73 -28.46 -9.41
N PHE A 299 -3.02 -28.73 -9.26
CA PHE A 299 -4.11 -27.85 -9.68
C PHE A 299 -4.82 -27.32 -8.46
N SER A 300 -5.18 -26.04 -8.45
CA SER A 300 -6.12 -25.50 -7.47
C SER A 300 -7.15 -24.59 -8.13
N VAL A 301 -8.35 -24.63 -7.57
CA VAL A 301 -9.47 -23.74 -7.87
C VAL A 301 -10.01 -23.27 -6.54
N GLU A 302 -9.92 -21.94 -6.28
CA GLU A 302 -10.35 -21.36 -5.01
C GLU A 302 -11.30 -20.18 -5.27
N GLY A 303 -12.43 -20.15 -4.56
CA GLY A 303 -13.34 -19.02 -4.56
C GLY A 303 -13.38 -18.37 -3.18
N TYR A 304 -13.51 -17.05 -3.14
CA TYR A 304 -13.60 -16.31 -1.88
C TYR A 304 -14.67 -15.22 -1.93
N TYR A 305 -15.22 -14.91 -0.77
CA TYR A 305 -16.08 -13.77 -0.54
C TYR A 305 -15.69 -13.08 0.77
N LYS A 306 -15.43 -11.76 0.70
CA LYS A 306 -15.05 -10.91 1.83
C LYS A 306 -16.00 -9.73 1.92
N ARG A 307 -16.60 -9.53 3.09
CA ARG A 307 -17.40 -8.35 3.44
C ARG A 307 -16.64 -7.51 4.46
N MET A 308 -16.54 -6.20 4.20
CA MET A 308 -15.85 -5.23 5.04
C MET A 308 -16.81 -4.17 5.54
N ASN A 309 -16.64 -3.76 6.79
CA ASN A 309 -17.39 -2.65 7.40
C ASN A 309 -16.39 -1.67 8.04
N ASN A 310 -16.83 -0.43 8.21
CA ASN A 310 -16.03 0.68 8.72
C ASN A 310 -14.77 0.94 7.88
N LEU A 311 -14.88 0.82 6.56
CA LEU A 311 -13.85 1.28 5.63
C LEU A 311 -13.77 2.80 5.68
N VAL A 312 -12.57 3.34 5.56
CA VAL A 312 -12.30 4.78 5.61
C VAL A 312 -11.78 5.26 4.26
N GLU A 313 -12.36 6.34 3.74
CA GLU A 313 -11.95 7.01 2.50
C GLU A 313 -12.07 8.53 2.68
N TYR A 314 -11.28 9.29 1.91
CA TYR A 314 -11.51 10.74 1.82
C TYR A 314 -12.88 11.05 1.24
N LYS A 315 -13.58 12.03 1.82
CA LYS A 315 -14.84 12.58 1.28
C LYS A 315 -14.62 13.15 -0.12
N ASP A 316 -15.68 13.19 -0.92
CA ASP A 316 -15.62 13.86 -2.22
C ASP A 316 -15.40 15.36 -2.01
N ASN A 317 -14.58 15.96 -2.86
CA ASN A 317 -14.24 17.40 -2.85
C ASN A 317 -13.59 17.91 -1.54
N GLY A 318 -13.21 17.00 -0.64
CA GLY A 318 -12.45 17.36 0.56
C GLY A 318 -10.96 17.58 0.26
N PRO A 319 -10.29 18.44 1.03
CA PRO A 319 -8.85 18.62 0.88
C PRO A 319 -8.12 17.32 1.29
N VAL A 320 -7.21 16.87 0.42
CA VAL A 320 -6.39 15.68 0.68
C VAL A 320 -5.16 16.01 1.51
N LEU A 321 -4.62 17.21 1.33
CA LEU A 321 -3.52 17.73 2.14
C LEU A 321 -4.04 18.27 3.49
N PRO A 322 -3.19 18.31 4.53
CA PRO A 322 -3.53 18.92 5.81
C PRO A 322 -4.09 20.32 5.65
N SER A 323 -5.20 20.60 6.31
CA SER A 323 -5.90 21.86 6.30
C SER A 323 -6.29 22.25 7.73
N PHE A 324 -7.05 23.32 7.90
CA PHE A 324 -7.61 23.74 9.21
C PHE A 324 -8.49 22.67 9.87
N THR A 325 -9.06 21.75 9.06
CA THR A 325 -9.83 20.61 9.56
C THR A 325 -8.94 19.39 9.77
N GLY A 326 -9.15 18.65 10.85
CA GLY A 326 -8.47 17.39 11.14
C GLY A 326 -8.72 16.32 10.08
N TRP A 327 -7.86 15.32 10.00
CA TRP A 327 -8.03 14.21 9.07
C TRP A 327 -9.35 13.46 9.28
N GLU A 328 -9.86 13.37 10.51
CA GLU A 328 -11.14 12.72 10.85
C GLU A 328 -12.32 13.37 10.15
N ASP A 329 -12.33 14.71 10.05
CA ASP A 329 -13.41 15.47 9.43
C ASP A 329 -13.42 15.34 7.89
N ARG A 330 -12.28 14.94 7.33
CA ARG A 330 -12.07 14.79 5.87
C ARG A 330 -12.40 13.42 5.34
N VAL A 331 -12.74 12.47 6.20
CA VAL A 331 -13.01 11.09 5.82
C VAL A 331 -14.47 10.69 6.05
N GLY A 332 -14.95 9.79 5.22
CA GLY A 332 -16.21 9.09 5.40
C GLY A 332 -15.98 7.65 5.84
N VAL A 333 -16.96 7.06 6.50
CA VAL A 333 -16.95 5.66 6.95
C VAL A 333 -17.95 4.84 6.16
N GLY A 334 -17.49 3.79 5.52
CA GLY A 334 -18.28 3.03 4.57
C GLY A 334 -18.12 1.51 4.71
N LYS A 335 -18.57 0.83 3.68
CA LYS A 335 -18.58 -0.62 3.56
C LYS A 335 -17.90 -1.05 2.27
N GLY A 336 -17.45 -2.31 2.22
CA GLY A 336 -16.89 -2.90 1.02
C GLY A 336 -17.17 -4.40 0.93
N ARG A 337 -16.99 -4.91 -0.26
CA ARG A 337 -16.96 -6.34 -0.52
C ARG A 337 -15.88 -6.65 -1.55
N SER A 338 -15.28 -7.83 -1.43
CA SER A 338 -14.40 -8.37 -2.45
C SER A 338 -14.72 -9.84 -2.64
N TYR A 339 -14.76 -10.32 -3.87
CA TYR A 339 -14.98 -11.72 -4.19
C TYR A 339 -14.27 -12.07 -5.48
N GLY A 340 -13.96 -13.35 -5.65
CA GLY A 340 -13.24 -13.78 -6.84
C GLY A 340 -13.02 -15.28 -6.91
N LEU A 341 -12.44 -15.68 -8.03
CA LEU A 341 -12.03 -17.03 -8.34
C LEU A 341 -10.54 -17.01 -8.68
N GLU A 342 -9.79 -17.93 -8.08
CA GLU A 342 -8.36 -18.13 -8.32
C GLU A 342 -8.11 -19.52 -8.87
N LEU A 343 -7.39 -19.60 -9.98
CA LEU A 343 -6.99 -20.84 -10.63
C LEU A 343 -5.47 -20.90 -10.62
N MET A 344 -4.90 -22.04 -10.28
CA MET A 344 -3.45 -22.25 -10.36
C MET A 344 -3.14 -23.65 -10.88
N VAL A 345 -2.14 -23.71 -11.76
CA VAL A 345 -1.48 -24.95 -12.19
C VAL A 345 0.01 -24.80 -11.92
N GLN A 346 0.58 -25.74 -11.20
CA GLN A 346 2.00 -25.74 -10.84
C GLN A 346 2.67 -27.08 -11.13
N LYS A 347 3.88 -27.01 -11.70
CA LYS A 347 4.81 -28.15 -11.86
C LYS A 347 6.09 -27.86 -11.09
N LYS A 348 6.42 -28.71 -10.12
CA LYS A 348 7.56 -28.50 -9.19
C LYS A 348 8.82 -29.29 -9.55
N THR A 349 8.69 -30.33 -10.38
CA THR A 349 9.74 -31.30 -10.63
C THR A 349 10.10 -31.40 -12.12
N GLY A 350 11.27 -31.97 -12.40
CA GLY A 350 11.75 -32.19 -13.77
C GLY A 350 12.64 -31.07 -14.31
N ARG A 351 12.91 -31.08 -15.61
CA ARG A 351 13.71 -30.04 -16.28
C ARG A 351 12.92 -28.74 -16.48
N PHE A 352 11.62 -28.87 -16.70
CA PHE A 352 10.69 -27.74 -16.79
C PHE A 352 9.91 -27.65 -15.47
N ASN A 353 9.99 -26.50 -14.82
CA ASN A 353 9.27 -26.15 -13.60
C ASN A 353 8.58 -24.81 -13.80
N GLY A 354 7.49 -24.59 -13.10
CA GLY A 354 6.81 -23.32 -13.19
C GLY A 354 5.38 -23.39 -12.71
N TRP A 355 4.68 -22.27 -12.83
CA TRP A 355 3.27 -22.19 -12.50
C TRP A 355 2.58 -21.11 -13.33
N ILE A 356 1.28 -21.29 -13.50
CA ILE A 356 0.36 -20.34 -14.12
C ILE A 356 -0.74 -20.09 -13.10
N GLY A 357 -0.92 -18.83 -12.74
CA GLY A 357 -2.00 -18.35 -11.88
C GLY A 357 -2.92 -17.42 -12.66
N TYR A 358 -4.22 -17.56 -12.46
CA TYR A 358 -5.22 -16.65 -12.97
C TYR A 358 -6.17 -16.26 -11.84
N THR A 359 -6.39 -14.95 -11.67
CA THR A 359 -7.36 -14.40 -10.73
C THR A 359 -8.41 -13.59 -11.48
N LEU A 360 -9.67 -13.89 -11.22
CA LEU A 360 -10.83 -13.10 -11.60
C LEU A 360 -11.46 -12.54 -10.32
N SER A 361 -11.44 -11.20 -10.14
CA SER A 361 -11.87 -10.60 -8.89
C SER A 361 -12.67 -9.32 -9.06
N TRP A 362 -13.49 -9.01 -8.07
CA TRP A 362 -14.27 -7.79 -7.92
C TRP A 362 -14.03 -7.20 -6.54
N SER A 363 -13.88 -5.90 -6.45
CA SER A 363 -13.74 -5.17 -5.19
C SER A 363 -14.48 -3.85 -5.25
N ASP A 364 -15.60 -3.76 -4.51
CA ASP A 364 -16.46 -2.59 -4.48
C ASP A 364 -16.45 -1.93 -3.11
N ARG A 365 -16.70 -0.62 -3.09
CA ARG A 365 -16.91 0.19 -1.90
C ARG A 365 -18.19 1.02 -2.02
N TRP A 366 -18.79 1.38 -0.90
CA TRP A 366 -19.91 2.33 -0.86
C TRP A 366 -20.04 2.97 0.53
N PHE A 367 -20.48 4.22 0.55
CA PHE A 367 -20.64 5.06 1.74
C PHE A 367 -22.08 5.53 1.80
N PRO A 368 -22.95 4.82 2.55
CA PRO A 368 -24.39 5.05 2.54
C PRO A 368 -24.84 6.44 3.00
N ASP A 369 -23.98 7.14 3.77
CA ASP A 369 -24.19 8.51 4.25
C ASP A 369 -24.08 9.58 3.15
N GLY A 370 -23.68 9.19 1.95
CA GLY A 370 -23.51 10.08 0.79
C GLY A 370 -22.20 10.86 0.75
N THR A 371 -21.33 10.72 1.75
CA THR A 371 -20.07 11.48 1.86
C THR A 371 -19.05 11.15 0.76
N VAL A 372 -19.14 9.94 0.19
CA VAL A 372 -18.32 9.48 -0.93
C VAL A 372 -19.21 8.93 -2.02
N ASN A 373 -18.97 9.36 -3.27
CA ASN A 373 -19.67 8.95 -4.47
C ASN A 373 -21.21 9.08 -4.38
N LYS A 374 -21.70 10.07 -3.61
CA LYS A 374 -23.13 10.30 -3.38
C LYS A 374 -23.87 9.04 -2.89
N GLY A 375 -23.22 8.21 -2.07
CA GLY A 375 -23.79 6.97 -1.55
C GLY A 375 -23.86 5.81 -2.55
N ARG A 376 -23.44 6.00 -3.79
CA ARG A 376 -23.44 4.94 -4.82
C ARG A 376 -22.22 4.04 -4.70
N ARG A 377 -22.35 2.79 -5.14
CA ARG A 377 -21.21 1.86 -5.22
C ARG A 377 -20.24 2.29 -6.29
N PHE A 378 -18.94 2.04 -6.02
CA PHE A 378 -17.85 2.30 -6.95
C PHE A 378 -16.75 1.24 -6.81
N PRO A 379 -15.94 0.97 -7.85
CA PRO A 379 -14.83 0.04 -7.78
C PRO A 379 -13.75 0.57 -6.84
N SER A 380 -13.09 -0.32 -6.10
CA SER A 380 -11.87 0.03 -5.36
C SER A 380 -10.77 0.49 -6.31
N LYS A 381 -9.87 1.39 -5.87
CA LYS A 381 -8.66 1.77 -6.61
C LYS A 381 -7.88 0.56 -7.15
N TYR A 382 -7.90 -0.55 -6.43
CA TYR A 382 -7.17 -1.78 -6.76
C TYR A 382 -8.09 -2.90 -7.31
N ASP A 383 -9.25 -2.57 -7.86
CA ASP A 383 -10.11 -3.54 -8.55
C ASP A 383 -9.48 -3.92 -9.90
N ASN A 384 -8.52 -4.85 -9.85
CA ASN A 384 -7.92 -5.44 -11.04
C ASN A 384 -8.71 -6.68 -11.41
N ARG A 385 -9.66 -6.56 -12.34
CA ARG A 385 -10.60 -7.61 -12.72
C ARG A 385 -9.94 -8.91 -13.13
N HIS A 386 -8.89 -8.82 -13.94
CA HIS A 386 -8.13 -9.94 -14.46
C HIS A 386 -6.67 -9.80 -14.08
N LYS A 387 -6.11 -10.86 -13.51
CA LYS A 387 -4.68 -10.98 -13.24
C LYS A 387 -4.19 -12.34 -13.72
N VAL A 388 -3.10 -12.37 -14.48
CA VAL A 388 -2.40 -13.58 -14.93
C VAL A 388 -0.94 -13.47 -14.53
N ASP A 389 -0.43 -14.49 -13.89
CA ASP A 389 0.99 -14.61 -13.58
C ASP A 389 1.49 -15.94 -14.17
N ILE A 390 2.57 -15.89 -14.92
CA ILE A 390 3.25 -17.09 -15.49
C ILE A 390 4.71 -17.03 -15.08
N VAL A 391 5.16 -18.06 -14.39
CA VAL A 391 6.56 -18.22 -14.04
C VAL A 391 7.02 -19.57 -14.55
N ALA A 392 8.12 -19.58 -15.26
CA ALA A 392 8.70 -20.79 -15.84
C ALA A 392 10.21 -20.82 -15.66
N SER A 393 10.75 -21.98 -15.38
CA SER A 393 12.17 -22.25 -15.46
C SER A 393 12.43 -23.53 -16.26
N TYR A 394 13.50 -23.52 -17.05
CA TYR A 394 13.93 -24.66 -17.83
C TYR A 394 15.42 -24.95 -17.65
N LYS A 395 15.72 -26.10 -17.09
CA LYS A 395 17.10 -26.59 -16.92
C LYS A 395 17.64 -27.09 -18.24
N LEU A 396 18.33 -26.22 -19.00
CA LEU A 396 18.96 -26.56 -20.24
C LEU A 396 20.04 -27.62 -20.04
N SER A 397 20.81 -27.47 -18.94
CA SER A 397 21.82 -28.43 -18.50
C SER A 397 21.97 -28.39 -16.96
N LYS A 398 22.88 -29.21 -16.40
CA LYS A 398 23.23 -29.13 -14.96
C LYS A 398 23.85 -27.77 -14.58
N LYS A 399 24.33 -26.99 -15.58
CA LYS A 399 25.04 -25.71 -15.36
C LYS A 399 24.25 -24.49 -15.80
N VAL A 400 23.20 -24.65 -16.59
CA VAL A 400 22.45 -23.53 -17.18
C VAL A 400 20.95 -23.75 -16.99
N GLU A 401 20.28 -22.75 -16.47
CA GLU A 401 18.82 -22.69 -16.31
C GLU A 401 18.31 -21.37 -16.89
N LEU A 402 17.31 -21.47 -17.74
CA LEU A 402 16.56 -20.33 -18.28
C LEU A 402 15.37 -20.04 -17.39
N THR A 403 15.08 -18.79 -17.15
CA THR A 403 13.92 -18.36 -16.36
C THR A 403 13.11 -17.31 -17.12
N ALA A 404 11.79 -17.36 -16.97
CA ALA A 404 10.87 -16.37 -17.52
C ALA A 404 9.76 -16.10 -16.52
N ALA A 405 9.41 -14.82 -16.36
CA ALA A 405 8.27 -14.40 -15.57
C ALA A 405 7.46 -13.40 -16.39
N TRP A 406 6.17 -13.69 -16.60
CA TRP A 406 5.25 -12.79 -17.27
C TRP A 406 4.07 -12.49 -16.36
N MET A 407 3.74 -11.21 -16.28
CA MET A 407 2.62 -10.71 -15.48
C MET A 407 1.71 -9.89 -16.37
N TYR A 408 0.42 -10.08 -16.20
CA TYR A 408 -0.63 -9.24 -16.74
C TYR A 408 -1.63 -8.91 -15.64
N LYS A 409 -2.08 -7.65 -15.55
CA LYS A 409 -3.23 -7.26 -14.74
C LYS A 409 -4.01 -6.15 -15.43
N SER A 410 -5.34 -6.18 -15.30
CA SER A 410 -6.19 -5.04 -15.63
C SER A 410 -5.73 -3.80 -14.89
N GLY A 411 -5.87 -2.64 -15.50
CA GLY A 411 -5.43 -1.39 -14.88
C GLY A 411 -6.14 -1.08 -13.57
N ASN A 412 -5.48 -0.33 -12.71
CA ASN A 412 -6.08 0.22 -11.50
C ASN A 412 -7.14 1.28 -11.86
N HIS A 413 -8.07 1.53 -10.95
CA HIS A 413 -9.04 2.61 -11.08
C HIS A 413 -8.52 3.89 -10.44
N LEU A 414 -8.80 5.02 -11.09
CA LEU A 414 -8.48 6.36 -10.62
C LEU A 414 -9.73 7.24 -10.70
N THR A 415 -9.76 8.28 -9.88
CA THR A 415 -10.74 9.36 -10.00
C THR A 415 -10.16 10.45 -10.87
N ILE A 416 -10.75 10.69 -12.04
CA ILE A 416 -10.42 11.84 -12.87
C ILE A 416 -11.54 12.87 -12.76
N GLN A 417 -11.16 14.15 -12.81
CA GLN A 417 -12.09 15.27 -12.82
C GLN A 417 -12.59 15.46 -14.24
N ASP A 418 -13.73 14.86 -14.54
CA ASP A 418 -14.36 14.81 -15.87
C ASP A 418 -15.52 15.79 -16.03
N VAL A 419 -15.84 16.55 -14.98
CA VAL A 419 -16.88 17.58 -14.98
C VAL A 419 -16.25 18.94 -14.70
N GLN A 420 -16.41 19.88 -15.61
CA GLN A 420 -16.11 21.29 -15.40
C GLN A 420 -17.41 22.07 -15.15
N TYR A 421 -17.42 22.95 -14.19
CA TYR A 421 -18.53 23.86 -13.93
C TYR A 421 -18.01 25.26 -13.61
N ARG A 422 -18.80 26.27 -13.94
CA ARG A 422 -18.56 27.63 -13.48
C ARG A 422 -19.23 27.77 -12.12
N PRO A 423 -18.48 28.06 -11.04
CA PRO A 423 -19.13 28.41 -9.78
C PRO A 423 -19.99 29.66 -10.00
N LEU A 424 -21.22 29.65 -9.46
CA LEU A 424 -22.04 30.83 -9.45
C LEU A 424 -21.35 31.83 -8.51
N PRO A 425 -21.11 33.10 -8.93
CA PRO A 425 -20.58 34.10 -8.02
C PRO A 425 -21.57 34.27 -6.88
N GLU A 426 -21.09 34.27 -5.63
CA GLU A 426 -21.88 34.82 -4.54
C GLU A 426 -22.14 36.28 -4.88
N LEU A 427 -23.41 36.66 -4.99
CA LEU A 427 -23.84 37.99 -5.31
C LEU A 427 -23.52 38.94 -4.14
N THR A 428 -22.29 39.33 -3.99
CA THR A 428 -21.88 40.48 -3.18
C THR A 428 -21.58 41.62 -4.13
N GLU A 429 -22.24 42.76 -3.91
CA GLU A 429 -22.22 43.96 -4.78
C GLU A 429 -20.81 44.56 -5.00
N ARG A 430 -19.74 43.94 -4.59
CA ARG A 430 -18.40 44.54 -4.58
C ARG A 430 -17.45 44.14 -5.70
N ASP A 431 -17.75 43.10 -6.48
CA ASP A 431 -16.68 42.44 -7.28
C ASP A 431 -16.98 42.25 -8.77
N TYR A 432 -17.70 43.16 -9.41
CA TYR A 432 -17.92 43.11 -10.86
C TYR A 432 -16.65 43.19 -11.72
N ARG A 433 -15.49 43.53 -11.16
CA ARG A 433 -14.22 43.60 -11.91
C ARG A 433 -13.24 42.44 -11.65
N GLU A 434 -13.43 41.65 -10.57
CA GLU A 434 -12.62 40.47 -10.30
C GLU A 434 -13.22 39.17 -10.86
N GLU A 435 -14.43 39.19 -11.41
CA GLU A 435 -15.19 38.06 -11.96
C GLU A 435 -14.49 37.30 -13.09
N LEU A 436 -13.46 37.82 -13.70
CA LEU A 436 -12.72 37.18 -14.79
C LEU A 436 -11.67 36.16 -14.32
N TRP A 437 -11.43 36.05 -13.02
CA TRP A 437 -10.40 35.20 -12.43
C TRP A 437 -10.93 33.94 -11.71
N TRP A 438 -12.25 33.75 -11.61
CA TRP A 438 -12.84 32.55 -11.06
C TRP A 438 -12.64 31.41 -12.04
N GLY A 439 -11.61 30.58 -11.81
CA GLY A 439 -11.33 29.40 -12.61
C GLY A 439 -12.53 28.44 -12.64
N TYR A 440 -12.62 27.62 -13.66
CA TYR A 440 -13.60 26.54 -13.70
C TYR A 440 -13.40 25.61 -12.49
N GLY A 441 -14.47 25.37 -11.74
CA GLY A 441 -14.52 24.30 -10.76
C GLY A 441 -14.45 22.97 -11.49
N GLN A 442 -13.73 22.03 -10.92
CA GLN A 442 -13.58 20.67 -11.48
C GLN A 442 -14.14 19.66 -10.49
N ASN A 443 -14.90 18.71 -10.97
CA ASN A 443 -15.46 17.63 -10.17
C ASN A 443 -15.38 16.30 -10.94
N ALA A 444 -15.53 15.20 -10.21
CA ALA A 444 -15.63 13.88 -10.81
C ALA A 444 -17.10 13.43 -10.87
N SER A 445 -17.51 12.86 -12.00
CA SER A 445 -18.87 12.30 -12.18
C SER A 445 -19.14 11.15 -11.22
N SER A 446 -18.10 10.36 -10.93
CA SER A 446 -18.11 9.34 -9.90
C SER A 446 -16.70 9.04 -9.38
N ARG A 447 -16.62 8.39 -8.23
CA ARG A 447 -15.35 7.93 -7.64
C ARG A 447 -14.78 6.78 -8.47
N ASN A 448 -13.44 6.80 -8.71
CA ASN A 448 -12.72 5.78 -9.46
C ASN A 448 -13.33 5.52 -10.85
N ASN A 449 -13.73 6.60 -11.53
CA ASN A 449 -14.45 6.62 -12.81
C ASN A 449 -13.60 6.25 -14.02
N TYR A 450 -12.28 6.18 -13.88
CA TYR A 450 -11.37 5.86 -14.96
C TYR A 450 -10.51 4.63 -14.62
N GLN A 451 -10.47 3.67 -15.54
CA GLN A 451 -9.59 2.51 -15.43
C GLN A 451 -8.34 2.72 -16.30
N LEU A 452 -7.17 2.63 -15.67
CA LEU A 452 -5.90 2.68 -16.39
C LEU A 452 -5.78 1.55 -17.41
N PRO A 453 -5.02 1.74 -18.49
CA PRO A 453 -4.63 0.64 -19.38
C PRO A 453 -4.00 -0.51 -18.61
N ALA A 454 -4.12 -1.71 -19.16
CA ALA A 454 -3.59 -2.91 -18.54
C ALA A 454 -2.06 -2.83 -18.37
N TYR A 455 -1.61 -3.31 -17.22
CA TYR A 455 -0.20 -3.48 -16.92
C TYR A 455 0.26 -4.88 -17.36
N HIS A 456 1.34 -4.97 -18.10
CA HIS A 456 2.00 -6.26 -18.35
C HIS A 456 3.52 -6.13 -18.51
N ARG A 457 4.26 -7.16 -18.12
CA ARG A 457 5.71 -7.18 -18.13
C ARG A 457 6.23 -8.59 -18.32
N LEU A 458 7.26 -8.74 -19.12
CA LEU A 458 8.03 -9.98 -19.27
C LEU A 458 9.45 -9.75 -18.77
N ASP A 459 9.88 -10.60 -17.85
CA ASP A 459 11.24 -10.67 -17.36
C ASP A 459 11.86 -12.00 -17.80
N LEU A 460 13.07 -11.95 -18.32
CA LEU A 460 13.84 -13.13 -18.77
C LEU A 460 15.12 -13.21 -17.97
N GLY A 461 15.58 -14.43 -17.68
CA GLY A 461 16.81 -14.61 -16.94
C GLY A 461 17.54 -15.91 -17.31
N VAL A 462 18.84 -15.90 -17.04
CA VAL A 462 19.71 -17.07 -17.17
C VAL A 462 20.51 -17.24 -15.90
N ASN A 463 20.45 -18.40 -15.30
CA ASN A 463 21.27 -18.80 -14.18
C ASN A 463 22.41 -19.71 -14.63
N PHE A 464 23.64 -19.39 -14.27
CA PHE A 464 24.82 -20.21 -14.49
C PHE A 464 25.29 -20.78 -13.15
N TYR A 465 25.28 -22.12 -13.04
CA TYR A 465 25.69 -22.84 -11.84
C TYR A 465 27.13 -23.30 -11.96
N ARG A 466 27.96 -22.94 -10.98
CA ARG A 466 29.35 -23.39 -10.88
C ARG A 466 29.53 -24.23 -9.63
N TYR A 467 29.69 -25.52 -9.82
CA TYR A 467 29.99 -26.45 -8.72
C TYR A 467 31.49 -26.49 -8.45
N LYS A 468 31.89 -26.23 -7.22
CA LYS A 468 33.29 -26.27 -6.78
C LYS A 468 33.61 -27.62 -6.14
N LYS A 469 34.89 -28.05 -6.21
CA LYS A 469 35.35 -29.33 -5.64
C LYS A 469 35.09 -29.52 -4.14
N ASN A 470 34.98 -28.41 -3.39
CA ASN A 470 34.68 -28.41 -1.94
C ASN A 470 33.17 -28.45 -1.62
N GLY A 471 32.31 -28.86 -2.53
CA GLY A 471 30.85 -28.92 -2.36
C GLY A 471 30.14 -27.57 -2.41
N ARG A 472 30.85 -26.44 -2.52
CA ARG A 472 30.25 -25.10 -2.65
C ARG A 472 29.70 -24.89 -4.06
N MET A 473 28.55 -24.25 -4.15
CA MET A 473 27.90 -23.86 -5.41
C MET A 473 27.93 -22.34 -5.54
N GLY A 474 28.41 -21.84 -6.67
CA GLY A 474 28.29 -20.43 -7.07
C GLY A 474 27.20 -20.30 -8.13
N ILE A 475 26.40 -19.24 -8.06
CA ILE A 475 25.35 -18.95 -9.03
C ILE A 475 25.63 -17.54 -9.58
N TRP A 476 25.64 -17.43 -10.91
CA TRP A 476 25.62 -16.16 -11.63
C TRP A 476 24.27 -16.01 -12.28
N ASN A 477 23.59 -14.91 -12.03
CA ASN A 477 22.31 -14.58 -12.64
C ASN A 477 22.47 -13.38 -13.58
N LEU A 478 21.97 -13.51 -14.80
CA LEU A 478 21.79 -12.43 -15.74
C LEU A 478 20.30 -12.31 -16.04
N SER A 479 19.73 -11.12 -15.78
CA SER A 479 18.30 -10.88 -15.95
C SER A 479 18.03 -9.65 -16.81
N LEU A 480 17.05 -9.76 -17.70
CA LEU A 480 16.49 -8.70 -18.52
C LEU A 480 15.06 -8.42 -18.05
N CYS A 481 14.87 -7.32 -17.33
CA CYS A 481 13.55 -6.88 -16.87
C CYS A 481 12.82 -6.14 -17.99
N ASN A 482 11.49 -6.37 -18.10
CA ASN A 482 10.64 -5.75 -19.11
C ASN A 482 11.17 -5.97 -20.54
N ALA A 483 11.40 -7.22 -20.92
CA ALA A 483 12.12 -7.63 -22.11
C ALA A 483 11.57 -7.07 -23.43
N TYR A 484 10.29 -6.69 -23.49
CA TYR A 484 9.66 -6.07 -24.65
C TYR A 484 9.40 -4.56 -24.47
N PHE A 485 10.04 -3.92 -23.48
CA PHE A 485 10.03 -2.45 -23.28
C PHE A 485 8.61 -1.84 -23.16
N LYS A 486 7.65 -2.54 -22.56
CA LYS A 486 6.31 -1.99 -22.36
C LYS A 486 6.35 -0.76 -21.45
N ALA A 487 5.92 0.39 -21.98
CA ALA A 487 5.63 1.58 -21.19
C ALA A 487 4.31 1.36 -20.42
N ASN A 488 4.41 0.89 -19.18
CA ASN A 488 3.26 0.72 -18.32
C ASN A 488 2.82 2.05 -17.71
N PRO A 489 1.52 2.38 -17.67
CA PRO A 489 1.04 3.65 -17.13
C PRO A 489 1.30 3.72 -15.63
N PHE A 490 1.92 4.80 -15.19
CA PHE A 490 2.16 5.10 -13.78
C PHE A 490 1.17 6.15 -13.26
N SER A 491 0.93 7.20 -14.06
CA SER A 491 0.01 8.29 -13.74
C SER A 491 -0.66 8.81 -14.99
N VAL A 492 -1.76 9.53 -14.82
CA VAL A 492 -2.47 10.22 -15.88
C VAL A 492 -2.48 11.71 -15.55
N ARG A 493 -2.13 12.55 -16.51
CA ARG A 493 -2.30 14.01 -16.40
C ARG A 493 -3.42 14.43 -17.36
N PRO A 494 -4.43 15.21 -16.93
CA PRO A 494 -5.36 15.83 -17.83
C PRO A 494 -4.60 16.86 -18.67
N VAL A 495 -4.78 16.82 -19.97
CA VAL A 495 -4.28 17.85 -20.90
C VAL A 495 -5.49 18.54 -21.49
N TYR A 496 -5.60 19.84 -21.28
CA TYR A 496 -6.68 20.64 -21.81
C TYR A 496 -6.24 21.24 -23.14
N TYR A 497 -6.95 20.93 -24.21
CA TYR A 497 -6.76 21.57 -25.50
C TYR A 497 -7.86 22.62 -25.67
N GLN A 498 -7.48 23.88 -25.91
CA GLN A 498 -8.40 24.83 -26.50
C GLN A 498 -8.58 24.43 -27.97
N THR A 499 -9.74 23.91 -28.30
CA THR A 499 -10.12 23.78 -29.70
C THR A 499 -10.49 25.19 -30.22
N GLU A 500 -9.86 25.61 -31.32
CA GLU A 500 -10.17 26.91 -32.00
C GLU A 500 -11.64 27.05 -32.49
N LYS A 501 -12.46 26.05 -32.25
CA LYS A 501 -13.91 26.10 -32.50
C LYS A 501 -14.67 26.42 -31.22
N GLY A 502 -14.45 27.62 -30.71
CA GLY A 502 -15.35 28.25 -29.76
C GLY A 502 -16.55 28.82 -30.51
N ARG A 503 -17.62 28.09 -30.53
CA ARG A 503 -19.01 28.59 -30.59
C ARG A 503 -19.91 27.63 -29.86
#